data_abee8bb76663d746c46976eaeeea6217
#
_entry.id   abee8bb76663d746c46976eaeeea6217
#
_cell.length_a   1.000
_cell.length_b   1.000
_cell.length_c   1.000
_cell.angle_alpha   90.00
_cell.angle_beta   90.00
_cell.angle_gamma   90.00
#
_symmetry.space_group_name_H-M   'P 1'
#
loop_
_entity.id
_entity.type
_entity.pdbx_description
1 polymer ?
#
loop_
_entity_poly.entity_id
_entity_poly.type
_entity_poly.pdbx_seq_one_letter_code
_entity_poly.pdbx_strand_id
1 'polypeptide(L)'
;MPRKPGQTRDDLFNANASIVYGIAEGIAKAAPKAFILVISNPVNSMVPIFAEVLKAHNVYDPKRLFGVTSLDLVRASTFVSEAAGAKKDAANYHVPVIGGHSGVTIVPLLSQAKPSFQADQQKIEELTNRIQFGGDEVVKAKNNAGSATLSMAFAGARFANAVLAAAQGKKAELPEFSYVDLAADEAGGKAVKDVIGNDIAFFSVPLTLGPNGVEKIQSLGDISSFESELIKKSIESLKGNIEKGVSFKPTKL
;
A
#
# COMPACT_ATOMS: atom_id res chain seq x y z
N MET A 1 6.40 -13.65 -8.83
CA MET A 1 7.81 -13.96 -9.17
C MET A 1 8.69 -12.75 -8.87
N PRO A 2 9.95 -12.91 -8.46
CA PRO A 2 10.88 -11.80 -8.36
C PRO A 2 11.22 -11.26 -9.75
N ARG A 3 11.49 -9.97 -9.85
CA ARG A 3 11.89 -9.30 -11.09
C ARG A 3 13.25 -9.86 -11.56
N LYS A 4 13.33 -10.33 -12.79
CA LYS A 4 14.58 -10.76 -13.42
C LYS A 4 15.25 -9.58 -14.13
N PRO A 5 16.59 -9.59 -14.32
CA PRO A 5 17.27 -8.60 -15.12
C PRO A 5 16.65 -8.50 -16.53
N GLY A 6 16.42 -7.28 -16.99
CA GLY A 6 15.81 -7.02 -18.31
C GLY A 6 14.28 -7.09 -18.37
N GLN A 7 13.58 -7.56 -17.34
CA GLN A 7 12.12 -7.55 -17.32
C GLN A 7 11.56 -6.14 -17.11
N THR A 8 10.57 -5.80 -17.89
CA THR A 8 9.76 -4.59 -17.72
C THR A 8 8.78 -4.75 -16.56
N ARG A 9 8.15 -3.65 -16.13
CA ARG A 9 7.04 -3.71 -15.16
C ARG A 9 5.83 -4.45 -15.73
N ASP A 10 5.63 -4.39 -17.04
CA ASP A 10 4.52 -5.09 -17.71
C ASP A 10 4.74 -6.59 -17.78
N ASP A 11 5.98 -7.03 -18.02
CA ASP A 11 6.31 -8.46 -17.95
C ASP A 11 6.07 -9.02 -16.56
N LEU A 12 6.44 -8.27 -15.52
CA LEU A 12 6.19 -8.65 -14.14
C LEU A 12 4.68 -8.67 -13.82
N PHE A 13 3.91 -7.71 -14.34
CA PHE A 13 2.47 -7.67 -14.18
C PHE A 13 1.83 -8.95 -14.75
N ASN A 14 2.08 -9.27 -16.02
CA ASN A 14 1.44 -10.41 -16.69
C ASN A 14 1.72 -11.74 -15.98
N ALA A 15 2.98 -11.95 -15.57
CA ALA A 15 3.37 -13.15 -14.85
C ALA A 15 2.68 -13.26 -13.47
N ASN A 16 2.65 -12.18 -12.70
CA ASN A 16 2.08 -12.18 -11.36
C ASN A 16 0.55 -12.12 -11.38
N ALA A 17 -0.06 -11.44 -12.35
CA ALA A 17 -1.50 -11.35 -12.49
C ALA A 17 -2.18 -12.71 -12.65
N SER A 18 -1.64 -13.57 -13.51
CA SER A 18 -2.18 -14.93 -13.71
C SER A 18 -2.06 -15.79 -12.45
N ILE A 19 -0.92 -15.70 -11.73
CA ILE A 19 -0.72 -16.40 -10.47
C ILE A 19 -1.71 -15.91 -9.40
N VAL A 20 -1.82 -14.58 -9.26
CA VAL A 20 -2.73 -13.94 -8.28
C VAL A 20 -4.18 -14.31 -8.59
N TYR A 21 -4.57 -14.31 -9.85
CA TYR A 21 -5.91 -14.71 -10.27
C TYR A 21 -6.23 -16.13 -9.82
N GLY A 22 -5.36 -17.10 -10.11
CA GLY A 22 -5.57 -18.51 -9.70
C GLY A 22 -5.61 -18.68 -8.17
N ILE A 23 -4.77 -17.94 -7.42
CA ILE A 23 -4.81 -17.93 -5.96
C ILE A 23 -6.14 -17.35 -5.47
N ALA A 24 -6.62 -16.25 -6.06
CA ALA A 24 -7.89 -15.64 -5.69
C ALA A 24 -9.08 -16.59 -5.92
N GLU A 25 -9.10 -17.32 -7.03
CA GLU A 25 -10.10 -18.37 -7.28
C GLU A 25 -10.06 -19.49 -6.23
N GLY A 26 -8.85 -19.93 -5.87
CA GLY A 26 -8.67 -20.93 -4.80
C GLY A 26 -9.20 -20.45 -3.46
N ILE A 27 -8.90 -19.20 -3.07
CA ILE A 27 -9.39 -18.59 -1.84
C ILE A 27 -10.92 -18.42 -1.88
N ALA A 28 -11.47 -17.95 -3.00
CA ALA A 28 -12.93 -17.79 -3.15
C ALA A 28 -13.70 -19.10 -2.89
N LYS A 29 -13.12 -20.23 -3.30
CA LYS A 29 -13.73 -21.55 -3.12
C LYS A 29 -13.49 -22.16 -1.74
N ALA A 30 -12.26 -22.05 -1.23
CA ALA A 30 -11.85 -22.78 -0.02
C ALA A 30 -11.96 -21.96 1.27
N ALA A 31 -11.79 -20.62 1.20
CA ALA A 31 -11.73 -19.76 2.37
C ALA A 31 -12.36 -18.36 2.09
N PRO A 32 -13.66 -18.30 1.71
CA PRO A 32 -14.29 -17.04 1.25
C PRO A 32 -14.35 -15.94 2.31
N LYS A 33 -14.14 -16.28 3.57
CA LYS A 33 -14.17 -15.33 4.70
C LYS A 33 -12.77 -15.00 5.24
N ALA A 34 -11.69 -15.42 4.56
CA ALA A 34 -10.34 -15.14 4.98
C ALA A 34 -10.00 -13.63 4.90
N PHE A 35 -9.11 -13.17 5.76
CA PHE A 35 -8.40 -11.92 5.54
C PHE A 35 -7.31 -12.13 4.49
N ILE A 36 -7.31 -11.33 3.45
CA ILE A 36 -6.39 -11.46 2.32
C ILE A 36 -5.40 -10.29 2.33
N LEU A 37 -4.13 -10.59 2.49
CA LEU A 37 -3.05 -9.62 2.53
C LEU A 37 -2.17 -9.78 1.28
N VAL A 38 -2.32 -8.87 0.33
CA VAL A 38 -1.63 -8.92 -0.96
C VAL A 38 -0.27 -8.25 -0.84
N ILE A 39 0.80 -9.02 -1.06
CA ILE A 39 2.20 -8.56 -1.06
C ILE A 39 2.78 -8.57 -2.48
N SER A 40 2.17 -9.35 -3.38
CA SER A 40 2.64 -9.52 -4.76
C SER A 40 2.59 -8.22 -5.54
N ASN A 41 3.71 -7.89 -6.19
CA ASN A 41 3.83 -6.68 -7.02
C ASN A 41 3.35 -6.92 -8.47
N PRO A 42 2.80 -5.87 -9.09
CA PRO A 42 2.48 -4.54 -8.57
C PRO A 42 1.19 -4.53 -7.72
N VAL A 43 1.32 -4.22 -6.42
CA VAL A 43 0.20 -4.25 -5.45
C VAL A 43 -1.00 -3.45 -5.94
N ASN A 44 -0.77 -2.26 -6.53
CA ASN A 44 -1.82 -1.37 -7.03
C ASN A 44 -2.75 -2.03 -8.07
N SER A 45 -2.27 -3.05 -8.79
CA SER A 45 -3.06 -3.80 -9.76
C SER A 45 -3.49 -5.16 -9.25
N MET A 46 -2.68 -5.80 -8.38
CA MET A 46 -2.99 -7.14 -7.84
C MET A 46 -4.20 -7.12 -6.90
N VAL A 47 -4.35 -6.07 -6.08
CA VAL A 47 -5.52 -5.93 -5.20
C VAL A 47 -6.83 -5.83 -6.01
N PRO A 48 -6.94 -4.97 -7.04
CA PRO A 48 -8.10 -4.98 -7.94
C PRO A 48 -8.39 -6.34 -8.60
N ILE A 49 -7.34 -7.11 -9.01
CA ILE A 49 -7.56 -8.47 -9.54
C ILE A 49 -8.23 -9.37 -8.52
N PHE A 50 -7.74 -9.39 -7.27
CA PHE A 50 -8.39 -10.13 -6.19
C PHE A 50 -9.85 -9.72 -6.03
N ALA A 51 -10.12 -8.40 -5.98
CA ALA A 51 -11.46 -7.88 -5.82
C ALA A 51 -12.40 -8.38 -6.93
N GLU A 52 -11.99 -8.31 -8.20
CA GLU A 52 -12.81 -8.74 -9.33
C GLU A 52 -13.06 -10.25 -9.32
N VAL A 53 -12.06 -11.07 -9.00
CA VAL A 53 -12.24 -12.52 -8.87
C VAL A 53 -13.21 -12.85 -7.73
N LEU A 54 -13.07 -12.24 -6.55
CA LEU A 54 -13.96 -12.46 -5.43
C LEU A 54 -15.39 -11.99 -5.71
N LYS A 55 -15.56 -10.87 -6.45
CA LYS A 55 -16.88 -10.41 -6.93
C LYS A 55 -17.52 -11.42 -7.88
N ALA A 56 -16.75 -11.95 -8.84
CA ALA A 56 -17.25 -12.98 -9.76
C ALA A 56 -17.72 -14.27 -9.07
N HIS A 57 -17.17 -14.57 -7.90
CA HIS A 57 -17.60 -15.68 -7.05
C HIS A 57 -18.66 -15.30 -5.99
N ASN A 58 -19.15 -14.05 -5.97
CA ASN A 58 -20.11 -13.51 -4.99
C ASN A 58 -19.65 -13.63 -3.52
N VAL A 59 -18.35 -13.52 -3.27
CA VAL A 59 -17.74 -13.62 -1.93
C VAL A 59 -16.88 -12.40 -1.58
N TYR A 60 -16.97 -11.32 -2.35
CA TYR A 60 -16.20 -10.12 -2.11
C TYR A 60 -16.66 -9.39 -0.85
N ASP A 61 -15.75 -9.19 0.08
CA ASP A 61 -15.90 -8.30 1.23
C ASP A 61 -14.74 -7.30 1.23
N PRO A 62 -15.00 -6.01 0.90
CA PRO A 62 -13.96 -4.99 0.82
C PRO A 62 -13.23 -4.76 2.15
N LYS A 63 -13.84 -5.14 3.29
CA LYS A 63 -13.25 -5.02 4.63
C LYS A 63 -12.12 -6.03 4.88
N ARG A 64 -12.02 -7.08 4.07
CA ARG A 64 -11.12 -8.23 4.28
C ARG A 64 -9.99 -8.32 3.27
N LEU A 65 -9.92 -7.39 2.31
CA LEU A 65 -8.89 -7.36 1.27
C LEU A 65 -7.95 -6.18 1.48
N PHE A 66 -6.66 -6.47 1.64
CA PHE A 66 -5.62 -5.51 1.98
C PHE A 66 -4.44 -5.61 1.02
N GLY A 67 -3.98 -4.50 0.47
CA GLY A 67 -2.66 -4.39 -0.13
C GLY A 67 -1.65 -3.92 0.92
N VAL A 68 -0.58 -4.69 1.12
CA VAL A 68 0.40 -4.41 2.16
C VAL A 68 1.34 -3.31 1.74
N THR A 69 1.21 -2.13 2.36
CA THR A 69 2.06 -0.94 2.14
C THR A 69 2.95 -0.61 3.35
N SER A 70 2.93 -1.45 4.38
CA SER A 70 3.62 -1.22 5.65
C SER A 70 5.13 -1.00 5.50
N LEU A 71 5.77 -1.55 4.44
CA LEU A 71 7.19 -1.34 4.20
C LEU A 71 7.50 0.12 3.80
N ASP A 72 6.57 0.82 3.17
CA ASP A 72 6.76 2.22 2.81
C ASP A 72 6.78 3.12 4.04
N LEU A 73 5.93 2.80 5.05
CA LEU A 73 5.96 3.49 6.34
C LEU A 73 7.28 3.25 7.08
N VAL A 74 7.76 2.00 7.09
CA VAL A 74 9.06 1.65 7.72
C VAL A 74 10.20 2.40 7.06
N ARG A 75 10.22 2.47 5.72
CA ARG A 75 11.22 3.23 4.97
C ARG A 75 11.12 4.73 5.24
N ALA A 76 9.92 5.30 5.19
CA ALA A 76 9.69 6.72 5.45
C ALA A 76 10.18 7.10 6.85
N SER A 77 9.80 6.34 7.87
CA SER A 77 10.23 6.55 9.25
C SER A 77 11.76 6.43 9.40
N THR A 78 12.38 5.43 8.75
CA THR A 78 13.83 5.25 8.77
C THR A 78 14.56 6.40 8.09
N PHE A 79 14.12 6.82 6.91
CA PHE A 79 14.80 7.88 6.16
C PHE A 79 14.61 9.25 6.80
N VAL A 80 13.45 9.52 7.40
CA VAL A 80 13.20 10.76 8.14
C VAL A 80 14.04 10.80 9.41
N SER A 81 14.11 9.70 10.19
CA SER A 81 14.97 9.65 11.39
C SER A 81 16.45 9.83 11.05
N GLU A 82 16.91 9.25 9.93
CA GLU A 82 18.28 9.43 9.43
C GLU A 82 18.53 10.88 9.04
N ALA A 83 17.62 11.53 8.33
CA ALA A 83 17.70 12.94 7.93
C ALA A 83 17.67 13.89 9.15
N ALA A 84 16.96 13.51 10.22
CA ALA A 84 16.94 14.23 11.49
C ALA A 84 18.16 13.98 12.39
N GLY A 85 19.13 13.16 11.94
CA GLY A 85 20.32 12.81 12.75
C GLY A 85 20.02 11.79 13.87
N ALA A 86 18.83 11.18 13.89
CA ALA A 86 18.35 10.27 14.92
C ALA A 86 18.20 8.82 14.43
N LYS A 87 19.11 8.35 13.60
CA LYS A 87 19.04 7.04 12.94
C LYS A 87 18.81 5.86 13.89
N LYS A 88 19.33 5.93 15.14
CA LYS A 88 19.14 4.87 16.13
C LYS A 88 17.72 4.82 16.70
N ASP A 89 16.95 5.89 16.53
CA ASP A 89 15.62 6.08 17.08
C ASP A 89 14.52 5.93 16.01
N ALA A 90 14.82 5.29 14.90
CA ALA A 90 13.88 5.14 13.78
C ALA A 90 12.53 4.52 14.19
N ALA A 91 12.51 3.66 15.21
CA ALA A 91 11.29 3.07 15.73
C ALA A 91 10.35 4.09 16.40
N ASN A 92 10.87 5.24 16.83
CA ASN A 92 10.09 6.31 17.44
C ASN A 92 9.53 7.31 16.42
N TYR A 93 9.93 7.18 15.14
CA TYR A 93 9.42 8.00 14.06
C TYR A 93 8.22 7.34 13.39
N HIS A 94 7.16 8.11 13.22
CA HIS A 94 5.96 7.70 12.51
C HIS A 94 5.70 8.69 11.38
N VAL A 95 5.84 8.23 10.14
CA VAL A 95 5.57 9.03 8.94
C VAL A 95 4.41 8.35 8.21
N PRO A 96 3.23 9.00 8.14
CA PRO A 96 2.13 8.48 7.35
C PRO A 96 2.51 8.39 5.87
N VAL A 97 2.11 7.30 5.22
CA VAL A 97 2.29 7.12 3.78
C VAL A 97 0.98 6.66 3.17
N ILE A 98 0.47 7.42 2.23
CA ILE A 98 -0.81 7.18 1.55
C ILE A 98 -0.59 6.96 0.05
N GLY A 99 -1.67 6.73 -0.70
CA GLY A 99 -1.61 6.61 -2.16
C GLY A 99 -1.60 5.17 -2.64
N GLY A 100 -0.50 4.75 -3.24
CA GLY A 100 -0.26 3.38 -3.72
C GLY A 100 1.06 2.82 -3.22
N HIS A 101 1.57 1.77 -3.91
CA HIS A 101 2.80 1.06 -3.54
C HIS A 101 3.80 0.97 -4.71
N SER A 102 3.93 2.01 -5.53
CA SER A 102 4.93 2.02 -6.61
C SER A 102 5.31 3.42 -7.03
N GLY A 103 6.60 3.78 -6.95
CA GLY A 103 7.14 5.04 -7.44
C GLY A 103 6.33 6.24 -6.99
N VAL A 104 5.91 7.07 -7.94
CA VAL A 104 5.15 8.31 -7.70
C VAL A 104 3.78 8.11 -7.03
N THR A 105 3.28 6.87 -6.97
CA THR A 105 2.02 6.60 -6.26
C THR A 105 2.19 6.57 -4.74
N ILE A 106 3.41 6.46 -4.23
CA ILE A 106 3.74 6.51 -2.81
C ILE A 106 3.79 7.98 -2.38
N VAL A 107 2.92 8.38 -1.48
CA VAL A 107 2.81 9.76 -1.00
C VAL A 107 3.12 9.82 0.50
N PRO A 108 4.37 10.12 0.89
CA PRO A 108 4.69 10.33 2.30
C PRO A 108 4.18 11.69 2.76
N LEU A 109 3.48 11.72 3.88
CA LEU A 109 2.99 12.93 4.53
C LEU A 109 4.03 13.41 5.55
N LEU A 110 5.09 14.03 5.05
CA LEU A 110 6.21 14.51 5.88
C LEU A 110 5.79 15.63 6.84
N SER A 111 4.77 16.40 6.47
CA SER A 111 4.17 17.45 7.31
C SER A 111 3.53 16.87 8.58
N GLN A 112 3.16 15.59 8.56
CA GLN A 112 2.51 14.89 9.67
C GLN A 112 3.46 13.93 10.41
N ALA A 113 4.77 14.00 10.13
CA ALA A 113 5.76 13.16 10.80
C ALA A 113 5.75 13.39 12.33
N LYS A 114 5.91 12.30 13.08
CA LYS A 114 6.05 12.34 14.56
C LYS A 114 7.30 11.54 14.94
N PRO A 115 8.30 12.17 15.62
CA PRO A 115 8.41 13.61 15.94
C PRO A 115 8.35 14.49 14.68
N SER A 116 7.95 15.76 14.86
CA SER A 116 7.89 16.73 13.77
C SER A 116 9.23 16.85 13.06
N PHE A 117 9.20 16.78 11.73
CA PHE A 117 10.37 16.93 10.87
C PHE A 117 10.25 18.23 10.07
N GLN A 118 11.26 19.06 10.17
CA GLN A 118 11.35 20.33 9.42
C GLN A 118 12.64 20.37 8.63
N ALA A 119 12.54 20.72 7.38
CA ALA A 119 13.67 20.91 6.47
C ALA A 119 13.29 21.93 5.39
N ASP A 120 14.27 22.39 4.63
CA ASP A 120 14.00 23.20 3.45
C ASP A 120 13.30 22.38 2.35
N GLN A 121 12.73 23.07 1.38
CA GLN A 121 11.96 22.46 0.31
C GLN A 121 12.78 21.44 -0.49
N GLN A 122 14.04 21.74 -0.77
CA GLN A 122 14.94 20.84 -1.50
C GLN A 122 15.09 19.51 -0.75
N LYS A 123 15.31 19.56 0.55
CA LYS A 123 15.46 18.35 1.39
C LYS A 123 14.18 17.55 1.48
N ILE A 124 13.03 18.20 1.56
CA ILE A 124 11.71 17.55 1.51
C ILE A 124 11.52 16.80 0.19
N GLU A 125 11.89 17.41 -0.94
CA GLU A 125 11.79 16.77 -2.27
C GLU A 125 12.74 15.59 -2.42
N GLU A 126 14.02 15.74 -2.01
CA GLU A 126 15.01 14.66 -2.00
C GLU A 126 14.51 13.46 -1.18
N LEU A 127 14.01 13.72 0.02
CA LEU A 127 13.54 12.69 0.93
C LEU A 127 12.27 11.98 0.39
N THR A 128 11.34 12.76 -0.15
CA THR A 128 10.15 12.24 -0.81
C THR A 128 10.54 11.31 -1.96
N ASN A 129 11.45 11.74 -2.83
CA ASN A 129 11.93 10.92 -3.94
C ASN A 129 12.60 9.63 -3.45
N ARG A 130 13.43 9.71 -2.41
CA ARG A 130 14.09 8.55 -1.83
C ARG A 130 13.07 7.56 -1.24
N ILE A 131 12.00 8.04 -0.60
CA ILE A 131 10.92 7.18 -0.08
C ILE A 131 10.20 6.49 -1.24
N GLN A 132 9.84 7.24 -2.29
CA GLN A 132 9.15 6.72 -3.47
C GLN A 132 9.92 5.62 -4.20
N PHE A 133 11.25 5.76 -4.28
CA PHE A 133 12.12 4.87 -5.05
C PHE A 133 13.06 4.02 -4.18
N GLY A 134 12.86 3.99 -2.87
CA GLY A 134 13.69 3.21 -1.95
C GLY A 134 13.73 1.71 -2.24
N GLY A 135 12.72 1.17 -2.93
CA GLY A 135 12.74 -0.20 -3.45
C GLY A 135 13.83 -0.41 -4.51
N ASP A 136 14.07 0.59 -5.36
CA ASP A 136 15.09 0.51 -6.42
C ASP A 136 16.52 0.61 -5.84
N GLU A 137 16.71 1.30 -4.69
CA GLU A 137 17.99 1.29 -3.96
C GLU A 137 18.35 -0.13 -3.53
N VAL A 138 17.38 -0.90 -3.02
CA VAL A 138 17.59 -2.29 -2.60
C VAL A 138 17.91 -3.20 -3.79
N VAL A 139 17.20 -3.03 -4.91
CA VAL A 139 17.46 -3.79 -6.15
C VAL A 139 18.87 -3.53 -6.67
N LYS A 140 19.30 -2.26 -6.69
CA LYS A 140 20.68 -1.87 -7.09
C LYS A 140 21.72 -2.45 -6.13
N ALA A 141 21.51 -2.33 -4.82
CA ALA A 141 22.43 -2.85 -3.81
C ALA A 141 22.59 -4.39 -3.89
N LYS A 142 21.59 -5.08 -4.42
CA LYS A 142 21.63 -6.53 -4.68
C LYS A 142 22.10 -6.89 -6.10
N ASN A 143 22.68 -5.98 -6.85
CA ASN A 143 23.09 -6.20 -8.24
C ASN A 143 21.97 -6.80 -9.11
N ASN A 144 20.75 -6.34 -8.92
CA ASN A 144 19.52 -6.84 -9.58
C ASN A 144 19.17 -8.31 -9.26
N ALA A 145 19.75 -8.90 -8.22
CA ALA A 145 19.44 -10.27 -7.79
C ALA A 145 18.19 -10.37 -6.89
N GLY A 146 17.22 -9.51 -7.11
CA GLY A 146 15.96 -9.49 -6.37
C GLY A 146 15.69 -8.17 -5.65
N SER A 147 14.61 -8.13 -4.89
CA SER A 147 14.13 -6.95 -4.16
C SER A 147 14.27 -7.13 -2.64
N ALA A 148 13.54 -6.34 -1.87
CA ALA A 148 13.46 -6.48 -0.42
C ALA A 148 12.98 -7.90 -0.02
N THR A 149 13.64 -8.48 0.97
CA THR A 149 13.31 -9.81 1.51
C THR A 149 12.98 -9.71 3.00
N LEU A 150 13.97 -9.61 3.87
CA LEU A 150 13.77 -9.56 5.33
C LEU A 150 12.93 -8.35 5.77
N SER A 151 13.17 -7.18 5.18
CA SER A 151 12.38 -5.97 5.48
C SER A 151 10.91 -6.12 5.05
N MET A 152 10.65 -6.80 3.94
CA MET A 152 9.28 -7.08 3.51
C MET A 152 8.64 -8.15 4.40
N ALA A 153 9.36 -9.21 4.76
CA ALA A 153 8.88 -10.22 5.69
C ALA A 153 8.50 -9.59 7.05
N PHE A 154 9.35 -8.71 7.59
CA PHE A 154 9.07 -7.97 8.81
C PHE A 154 7.80 -7.10 8.68
N ALA A 155 7.70 -6.27 7.63
CA ALA A 155 6.57 -5.39 7.44
C ALA A 155 5.26 -6.17 7.22
N GLY A 156 5.30 -7.25 6.45
CA GLY A 156 4.16 -8.13 6.21
C GLY A 156 3.69 -8.85 7.47
N ALA A 157 4.64 -9.40 8.25
CA ALA A 157 4.33 -10.07 9.53
C ALA A 157 3.77 -9.09 10.54
N ARG A 158 4.31 -7.86 10.63
CA ARG A 158 3.78 -6.81 11.50
C ARG A 158 2.32 -6.49 11.18
N PHE A 159 2.00 -6.26 9.91
CA PHE A 159 0.64 -5.97 9.48
C PHE A 159 -0.30 -7.18 9.70
N ALA A 160 0.16 -8.40 9.39
CA ALA A 160 -0.62 -9.61 9.64
C ALA A 160 -0.94 -9.77 11.14
N ASN A 161 0.02 -9.51 12.02
CA ASN A 161 -0.21 -9.54 13.47
C ASN A 161 -1.22 -8.48 13.91
N ALA A 162 -1.20 -7.27 13.32
CA ALA A 162 -2.19 -6.24 13.59
C ALA A 162 -3.61 -6.69 13.19
N VAL A 163 -3.76 -7.29 12.00
CA VAL A 163 -5.04 -7.85 11.53
C VAL A 163 -5.53 -8.96 12.46
N LEU A 164 -4.65 -9.91 12.84
CA LEU A 164 -5.00 -11.00 13.73
C LEU A 164 -5.35 -10.52 15.15
N ALA A 165 -4.64 -9.53 15.66
CA ALA A 165 -4.93 -8.92 16.96
C ALA A 165 -6.31 -8.24 16.94
N ALA A 166 -6.62 -7.49 15.88
CA ALA A 166 -7.93 -6.86 15.71
C ALA A 166 -9.05 -7.89 15.55
N ALA A 167 -8.80 -8.99 14.83
CA ALA A 167 -9.74 -10.10 14.71
C ALA A 167 -10.08 -10.76 16.08
N GLN A 168 -9.16 -10.65 17.04
CA GLN A 168 -9.35 -11.10 18.43
C GLN A 168 -9.96 -10.00 19.33
N GLY A 169 -10.38 -8.86 18.76
CA GLY A 169 -10.96 -7.74 19.50
C GLY A 169 -9.95 -6.83 20.20
N LYS A 170 -8.64 -6.99 19.94
CA LYS A 170 -7.62 -6.10 20.47
C LYS A 170 -7.59 -4.80 19.66
N LYS A 171 -7.59 -3.66 20.36
CA LYS A 171 -7.48 -2.35 19.71
C LYS A 171 -6.01 -1.94 19.56
N ALA A 172 -5.67 -1.42 18.38
CA ALA A 172 -4.37 -0.79 18.17
C ALA A 172 -4.39 0.65 18.71
N GLU A 173 -3.23 1.11 19.23
CA GLU A 173 -3.07 2.51 19.68
C GLU A 173 -2.94 3.50 18.51
N LEU A 174 -2.38 3.05 17.41
CA LEU A 174 -2.15 3.86 16.20
C LEU A 174 -2.90 3.24 15.02
N PRO A 175 -3.33 4.07 14.05
CA PRO A 175 -3.93 3.56 12.83
C PRO A 175 -2.91 2.74 12.02
N GLU A 176 -3.38 1.69 11.39
CA GLU A 176 -2.64 0.97 10.38
C GLU A 176 -2.83 1.62 9.01
N PHE A 177 -1.94 1.34 8.07
CA PHE A 177 -2.03 1.84 6.71
C PHE A 177 -2.04 0.67 5.74
N SER A 178 -2.97 0.71 4.80
CA SER A 178 -3.08 -0.33 3.78
C SER A 178 -3.79 0.20 2.54
N TYR A 179 -3.46 -0.38 1.40
CA TYR A 179 -4.13 -0.13 0.13
C TYR A 179 -5.42 -0.95 0.09
N VAL A 180 -6.55 -0.28 0.20
CA VAL A 180 -7.88 -0.89 0.33
C VAL A 180 -8.90 -0.31 -0.64
N ASP A 181 -9.98 -1.02 -0.87
CA ASP A 181 -11.17 -0.46 -1.50
C ASP A 181 -11.81 0.56 -0.57
N LEU A 182 -12.00 1.77 -1.05
CA LEU A 182 -12.61 2.86 -0.27
C LEU A 182 -14.08 2.60 0.06
N ALA A 183 -14.71 1.61 -0.57
CA ALA A 183 -16.03 1.12 -0.20
C ALA A 183 -16.05 0.28 1.09
N ALA A 184 -14.89 -0.08 1.66
CA ALA A 184 -14.80 -0.80 2.92
C ALA A 184 -15.40 -0.03 4.12
N ASP A 185 -15.39 1.29 4.06
CA ASP A 185 -16.10 2.21 4.97
C ASP A 185 -16.66 3.36 4.13
N GLU A 186 -17.96 3.39 3.94
CA GLU A 186 -18.64 4.34 3.07
C GLU A 186 -18.38 5.80 3.49
N ALA A 187 -18.47 6.11 4.78
CA ALA A 187 -18.30 7.46 5.29
C ALA A 187 -16.83 7.92 5.20
N GLY A 188 -15.90 7.10 5.67
CA GLY A 188 -14.48 7.39 5.63
C GLY A 188 -13.94 7.41 4.19
N GLY A 189 -14.36 6.46 3.37
CA GLY A 189 -13.98 6.41 1.95
C GLY A 189 -14.51 7.61 1.17
N LYS A 190 -15.73 8.08 1.46
CA LYS A 190 -16.25 9.32 0.88
C LYS A 190 -15.40 10.52 1.29
N ALA A 191 -15.06 10.65 2.57
CA ALA A 191 -14.23 11.76 3.05
C ALA A 191 -12.83 11.76 2.38
N VAL A 192 -12.25 10.58 2.14
CA VAL A 192 -11.00 10.47 1.37
C VAL A 192 -11.20 10.91 -0.07
N LYS A 193 -12.27 10.46 -0.75
CA LYS A 193 -12.59 10.84 -2.14
C LYS A 193 -12.83 12.34 -2.30
N ASP A 194 -13.37 13.01 -1.30
CA ASP A 194 -13.55 14.46 -1.31
C ASP A 194 -12.19 15.21 -1.37
N VAL A 195 -11.10 14.59 -0.89
CA VAL A 195 -9.73 15.14 -0.95
C VAL A 195 -9.00 14.74 -2.24
N ILE A 196 -9.14 13.47 -2.64
CA ILE A 196 -8.32 12.91 -3.74
C ILE A 196 -9.04 12.90 -5.09
N GLY A 197 -10.35 13.13 -5.12
CA GLY A 197 -11.20 12.99 -6.31
C GLY A 197 -11.97 11.67 -6.34
N ASN A 198 -13.12 11.67 -7.02
CA ASN A 198 -14.08 10.56 -6.98
C ASN A 198 -13.71 9.36 -7.88
N ASP A 199 -12.72 9.49 -8.73
CA ASP A 199 -12.40 8.51 -9.79
C ASP A 199 -11.53 7.33 -9.31
N ILE A 200 -11.17 7.29 -8.03
CA ILE A 200 -10.29 6.28 -7.44
C ILE A 200 -11.10 5.37 -6.51
N ALA A 201 -11.10 4.07 -6.81
CA ALA A 201 -11.74 3.06 -5.97
C ALA A 201 -10.80 2.52 -4.88
N PHE A 202 -9.51 2.40 -5.16
CA PHE A 202 -8.50 1.84 -4.26
C PHE A 202 -7.45 2.87 -3.92
N PHE A 203 -7.10 2.97 -2.63
CA PHE A 203 -6.10 3.92 -2.15
C PHE A 203 -5.49 3.44 -0.83
N SER A 204 -4.21 3.71 -0.58
CA SER A 204 -3.60 3.47 0.72
C SER A 204 -3.98 4.57 1.69
N VAL A 205 -4.61 4.20 2.78
CA VAL A 205 -5.20 5.12 3.76
C VAL A 205 -4.88 4.69 5.19
N PRO A 206 -4.90 5.62 6.15
CA PRO A 206 -4.93 5.28 7.56
C PRO A 206 -6.28 4.64 7.90
N LEU A 207 -6.26 3.53 8.65
CA LEU A 207 -7.46 2.81 9.01
C LEU A 207 -7.39 2.21 10.42
N THR A 208 -8.55 2.05 11.02
CA THR A 208 -8.75 1.24 12.21
C THR A 208 -9.16 -0.15 11.78
N LEU A 209 -8.47 -1.16 12.32
CA LEU A 209 -8.83 -2.55 12.16
C LEU A 209 -9.77 -2.99 13.28
N GLY A 210 -10.76 -3.78 12.93
CA GLY A 210 -11.69 -4.42 13.86
C GLY A 210 -11.81 -5.92 13.63
N PRO A 211 -12.73 -6.60 14.35
CA PRO A 211 -12.90 -8.04 14.25
C PRO A 211 -13.25 -8.56 12.85
N ASN A 212 -13.82 -7.70 12.02
CA ASN A 212 -14.23 -8.06 10.65
C ASN A 212 -13.29 -7.47 9.57
N GLY A 213 -12.15 -6.92 9.94
CA GLY A 213 -11.20 -6.27 9.04
C GLY A 213 -11.24 -4.75 9.15
N VAL A 214 -11.43 -4.01 8.07
CA VAL A 214 -11.54 -2.55 8.09
C VAL A 214 -12.78 -2.16 8.90
N GLU A 215 -12.58 -1.50 10.03
CA GLU A 215 -13.66 -0.95 10.85
C GLU A 215 -13.94 0.50 10.45
N LYS A 216 -12.88 1.28 10.21
CA LYS A 216 -12.98 2.68 9.83
C LYS A 216 -11.80 3.12 8.96
N ILE A 217 -12.08 3.85 7.90
CA ILE A 217 -11.11 4.63 7.15
C ILE A 217 -10.98 6.00 7.83
N GLN A 218 -9.77 6.33 8.26
CA GLN A 218 -9.50 7.58 8.98
C GLN A 218 -9.29 8.74 8.00
N SER A 219 -9.42 9.97 8.51
CA SER A 219 -9.06 11.17 7.75
C SER A 219 -7.59 11.14 7.35
N LEU A 220 -7.27 11.70 6.18
CA LEU A 220 -5.89 11.89 5.74
C LEU A 220 -5.13 12.97 6.53
N GLY A 221 -5.82 13.68 7.42
CA GLY A 221 -5.25 14.81 8.17
C GLY A 221 -5.05 16.06 7.31
N ASP A 222 -4.23 16.97 7.82
CA ASP A 222 -3.91 18.21 7.11
C ASP A 222 -2.86 17.93 6.02
N ILE A 223 -3.23 18.23 4.78
CA ILE A 223 -2.40 18.01 3.60
C ILE A 223 -1.76 19.33 3.16
N SER A 224 -0.44 19.41 3.14
CA SER A 224 0.28 20.57 2.64
C SER A 224 0.09 20.74 1.11
N SER A 225 0.40 21.94 0.60
CA SER A 225 0.33 22.20 -0.85
C SER A 225 1.23 21.26 -1.66
N PHE A 226 2.43 20.99 -1.16
CA PHE A 226 3.36 20.04 -1.79
C PHE A 226 2.80 18.61 -1.82
N GLU A 227 2.25 18.14 -0.72
CA GLU A 227 1.64 16.81 -0.63
C GLU A 227 0.38 16.70 -1.51
N SER A 228 -0.38 17.78 -1.65
CA SER A 228 -1.52 17.84 -2.57
C SER A 228 -1.08 17.61 -4.04
N GLU A 229 0.05 18.19 -4.45
CA GLU A 229 0.61 17.95 -5.78
C GLU A 229 1.11 16.50 -5.95
N LEU A 230 1.68 15.90 -4.90
CA LEU A 230 2.05 14.48 -4.92
C LEU A 230 0.81 13.59 -5.06
N ILE A 231 -0.28 13.90 -4.36
CA ILE A 231 -1.55 13.17 -4.46
C ILE A 231 -2.07 13.23 -5.89
N LYS A 232 -2.10 14.39 -6.53
CA LYS A 232 -2.56 14.52 -7.93
C LYS A 232 -1.77 13.62 -8.87
N LYS A 233 -0.42 13.64 -8.80
CA LYS A 233 0.45 12.77 -9.60
C LYS A 233 0.22 11.28 -9.29
N SER A 234 0.00 10.95 -8.02
CA SER A 234 -0.30 9.59 -7.58
C SER A 234 -1.59 9.08 -8.23
N ILE A 235 -2.66 9.88 -8.23
CA ILE A 235 -3.97 9.53 -8.79
C ILE A 235 -3.89 9.25 -10.29
N GLU A 236 -3.19 10.09 -11.05
CA GLU A 236 -3.00 9.88 -12.49
C GLU A 236 -2.39 8.50 -12.80
N SER A 237 -1.37 8.11 -12.03
CA SER A 237 -0.74 6.79 -12.18
C SER A 237 -1.62 5.65 -11.65
N LEU A 238 -2.32 5.85 -10.53
CA LEU A 238 -3.18 4.84 -9.90
C LEU A 238 -4.37 4.46 -10.78
N LYS A 239 -4.99 5.41 -11.49
CA LYS A 239 -6.08 5.12 -12.42
C LYS A 239 -5.69 4.00 -13.38
N GLY A 240 -4.57 4.14 -14.08
CA GLY A 240 -4.08 3.13 -15.02
C GLY A 240 -3.72 1.80 -14.34
N ASN A 241 -3.18 1.83 -13.11
CA ASN A 241 -2.86 0.61 -12.36
C ASN A 241 -4.12 -0.16 -11.95
N ILE A 242 -5.14 0.54 -11.47
CA ILE A 242 -6.44 -0.05 -11.07
C ILE A 242 -7.14 -0.62 -12.30
N GLU A 243 -7.25 0.16 -13.38
CA GLU A 243 -7.88 -0.22 -14.63
C GLU A 243 -7.26 -1.48 -15.23
N LYS A 244 -5.92 -1.56 -15.21
CA LYS A 244 -5.15 -2.73 -15.63
C LYS A 244 -5.47 -3.97 -14.79
N GLY A 245 -5.69 -3.80 -13.49
CA GLY A 245 -6.10 -4.88 -12.59
C GLY A 245 -7.54 -5.33 -12.82
N VAL A 246 -8.48 -4.38 -12.89
CA VAL A 246 -9.92 -4.65 -13.09
C VAL A 246 -10.19 -5.31 -14.45
N SER A 247 -9.50 -4.87 -15.50
CA SER A 247 -9.67 -5.40 -16.84
C SER A 247 -8.92 -6.72 -17.10
N PHE A 248 -8.10 -7.18 -16.18
CA PHE A 248 -7.31 -8.39 -16.36
C PHE A 248 -8.18 -9.63 -16.54
N LYS A 249 -7.89 -10.37 -17.62
CA LYS A 249 -8.46 -11.70 -17.89
C LYS A 249 -7.32 -12.68 -18.10
N PRO A 250 -7.28 -13.81 -17.39
CA PRO A 250 -6.27 -14.81 -17.63
C PRO A 250 -6.40 -15.34 -19.04
N THR A 251 -5.29 -15.45 -19.74
CA THR A 251 -5.23 -16.23 -21.00
C THR A 251 -5.53 -17.67 -20.60
N LYS A 252 -6.52 -18.32 -21.23
CA LYS A 252 -6.76 -19.75 -21.03
C LYS A 252 -5.46 -20.49 -21.36
N LEU A 253 -4.92 -21.20 -20.36
CA LEU A 253 -3.85 -22.16 -20.55
C LEU A 253 -4.35 -23.34 -21.38
#